data_d1c7a3630f236ff80f8edc6c04b2d15a
#
_entry.id   d1c7a3630f236ff80f8edc6c04b2d15a
#
_cell.length_a   1.000
_cell.length_b   1.000
_cell.length_c   1.000
_cell.angle_alpha   90.00
_cell.angle_beta   90.00
_cell.angle_gamma   90.00
#
_symmetry.space_group_name_H-M   'P 1'
#
loop_
_entity.id
_entity.type
_entity.pdbx_description
1 polymer ?
#
loop_
_entity_poly.entity_id
_entity_poly.type
_entity_poly.pdbx_seq_one_letter_code
_entity_poly.pdbx_strand_id
1 'polypeptide(L)'
;MQTIYLKKFGTVLVSRPAGLEAFRAIRPTLDAGQPVAIDFDNVLTVTPSWFDEFLTHLAEYFAGRVELLPTENASVRAMLPILAKERNDAAAGVLQRAITAMNLAKES
;
A
#
# COMPACT_ATOMS: atom_id res chain seq x y z
N MET A 1 16.19 4.74 -3.33
CA MET A 1 14.92 4.00 -3.31
C MET A 1 13.90 4.69 -4.19
N GLN A 2 13.20 3.93 -4.99
CA GLN A 2 12.13 4.49 -5.82
C GLN A 2 10.86 4.68 -5.00
N THR A 3 10.05 5.67 -5.38
CA THR A 3 8.84 6.02 -4.63
C THR A 3 7.64 6.09 -5.57
N ILE A 4 6.54 5.49 -5.14
CA ILE A 4 5.27 5.61 -5.85
C ILE A 4 4.41 6.62 -5.11
N TYR A 5 4.05 7.71 -5.78
CA TYR A 5 3.16 8.71 -5.21
C TYR A 5 1.74 8.35 -5.63
N LEU A 6 0.94 7.87 -4.67
CA LEU A 6 -0.40 7.38 -5.00
C LEU A 6 -1.29 8.45 -5.59
N LYS A 7 -0.98 9.72 -5.32
CA LYS A 7 -1.73 10.84 -5.89
C LYS A 7 -1.77 10.79 -7.42
N LYS A 8 -0.78 10.19 -8.05
CA LYS A 8 -0.76 10.11 -9.52
C LYS A 8 -1.96 9.31 -10.07
N PHE A 9 -2.58 8.48 -9.23
CA PHE A 9 -3.75 7.70 -9.63
C PHE A 9 -5.05 8.39 -9.26
N GLY A 10 -4.99 9.54 -8.58
CA GLY A 10 -6.17 10.30 -8.17
C GLY A 10 -6.17 10.59 -6.69
N THR A 11 -7.17 11.35 -6.25
CA THR A 11 -7.30 11.72 -4.83
C THR A 11 -8.29 10.83 -4.10
N VAL A 12 -9.15 10.09 -4.83
CA VAL A 12 -10.10 9.15 -4.25
C VAL A 12 -9.89 7.82 -4.96
N LEU A 13 -9.30 6.88 -4.24
CA LEU A 13 -8.89 5.60 -4.82
C LEU A 13 -9.84 4.52 -4.32
N VAL A 14 -10.70 4.03 -5.21
CA VAL A 14 -11.77 3.10 -4.85
C VAL A 14 -11.82 1.97 -5.87
N SER A 15 -12.32 0.85 -5.44
CA SER A 15 -12.60 -0.37 -6.20
C SER A 15 -11.37 -1.23 -6.48
N ARG A 16 -11.60 -2.52 -6.47
CA ARG A 16 -10.54 -3.51 -6.70
C ARG A 16 -10.02 -3.48 -8.14
N PRO A 17 -10.88 -3.41 -9.17
CA PRO A 17 -10.37 -3.31 -10.54
C PRO A 17 -9.47 -2.10 -10.77
N ALA A 18 -9.80 -0.95 -10.16
CA ALA A 18 -8.97 0.23 -10.30
C ALA A 18 -7.60 0.06 -9.64
N GLY A 19 -7.55 -0.65 -8.51
CA GLY A 19 -6.28 -0.96 -7.85
C GLY A 19 -5.39 -1.84 -8.71
N LEU A 20 -5.98 -2.84 -9.36
CA LEU A 20 -5.21 -3.70 -10.25
C LEU A 20 -4.71 -2.92 -11.46
N GLU A 21 -5.54 -2.03 -12.00
CA GLU A 21 -5.15 -1.22 -13.14
C GLU A 21 -4.00 -0.29 -12.79
N ALA A 22 -4.04 0.29 -11.60
CA ALA A 22 -2.97 1.15 -11.13
C ALA A 22 -1.65 0.37 -11.06
N PHE A 23 -1.68 -0.85 -10.54
CA PHE A 23 -0.49 -1.68 -10.49
C PHE A 23 0.04 -1.95 -11.90
N ARG A 24 -0.83 -2.33 -12.82
CA ARG A 24 -0.42 -2.62 -14.19
C ARG A 24 0.19 -1.40 -14.87
N ALA A 25 -0.33 -0.22 -14.57
CA ALA A 25 0.18 1.01 -15.17
C ALA A 25 1.55 1.39 -14.62
N ILE A 26 1.78 1.18 -13.32
CA ILE A 26 3.04 1.62 -12.70
C ILE A 26 4.16 0.61 -12.86
N ARG A 27 3.84 -0.68 -12.94
CA ARG A 27 4.86 -1.74 -12.95
C ARG A 27 5.96 -1.52 -13.97
N PRO A 28 5.68 -1.16 -15.24
CA PRO A 28 6.75 -1.02 -16.23
C PRO A 28 7.71 0.12 -15.92
N THR A 29 7.34 1.06 -15.05
CA THR A 29 8.20 2.20 -14.70
C THR A 29 9.08 1.92 -13.50
N LEU A 30 8.97 0.72 -12.89
CA LEU A 30 9.67 0.39 -11.66
C LEU A 30 10.79 -0.61 -11.91
N ASP A 31 11.82 -0.50 -11.08
CA ASP A 31 12.95 -1.45 -11.10
C ASP A 31 12.71 -2.48 -10.01
N ALA A 32 12.36 -3.70 -10.40
CA ALA A 32 12.08 -4.77 -9.43
C ALA A 32 13.30 -5.18 -8.62
N GLY A 33 14.49 -4.80 -9.05
CA GLY A 33 15.72 -5.09 -8.31
C GLY A 33 15.97 -4.19 -7.13
N GLN A 34 15.14 -3.15 -6.93
CA GLN A 34 15.31 -2.19 -5.84
C GLN A 34 14.04 -2.08 -5.01
N PRO A 35 14.17 -1.79 -3.71
CA PRO A 35 12.98 -1.57 -2.88
C PRO A 35 12.18 -0.37 -3.36
N VAL A 36 10.89 -0.35 -3.01
CA VAL A 36 10.00 0.72 -3.40
C VAL A 36 9.24 1.22 -2.18
N ALA A 37 9.02 2.54 -2.10
CA ALA A 37 8.22 3.15 -1.06
C ALA A 37 6.91 3.66 -1.65
N ILE A 38 5.85 3.63 -0.86
CA ILE A 38 4.55 4.18 -1.25
C ILE A 38 4.30 5.43 -0.42
N ASP A 39 4.01 6.53 -1.10
CA ASP A 39 3.75 7.82 -0.49
C ASP A 39 2.27 8.15 -0.64
N PHE A 40 1.59 8.41 0.49
CA PHE A 40 0.15 8.68 0.52
C PHE A 40 -0.19 10.17 0.50
N ASP A 41 0.80 11.04 0.42
CA ASP A 41 0.55 12.49 0.50
C ASP A 41 -0.43 12.94 -0.59
N ASN A 42 -1.32 13.84 -0.19
CA ASN A 42 -2.29 14.49 -1.10
C ASN A 42 -3.37 13.56 -1.65
N VAL A 43 -3.51 12.37 -1.09
CA VAL A 43 -4.64 11.49 -1.35
C VAL A 43 -5.69 11.74 -0.26
N LEU A 44 -6.97 11.87 -0.64
CA LEU A 44 -8.03 12.09 0.32
C LEU A 44 -8.53 10.79 0.91
N THR A 45 -8.81 9.81 0.05
CA THR A 45 -9.43 8.55 0.48
C THR A 45 -8.83 7.39 -0.29
N VAL A 46 -8.50 6.33 0.44
CA VAL A 46 -8.09 5.05 -0.14
C VAL A 46 -8.97 3.97 0.49
N THR A 47 -9.68 3.20 -0.33
CA THR A 47 -10.50 2.11 0.18
C THR A 47 -9.68 0.83 0.34
N PRO A 48 -10.07 -0.03 1.28
CA PRO A 48 -9.36 -1.31 1.45
C PRO A 48 -9.32 -2.14 0.18
N SER A 49 -10.40 -2.18 -0.60
CA SER A 49 -10.43 -3.01 -1.80
C SER A 49 -9.42 -2.54 -2.85
N TRP A 50 -9.29 -1.22 -3.05
CA TRP A 50 -8.31 -0.68 -3.98
C TRP A 50 -6.90 -1.02 -3.54
N PHE A 51 -6.61 -0.75 -2.26
CA PHE A 51 -5.25 -0.93 -1.77
C PHE A 51 -4.86 -2.38 -1.62
N ASP A 52 -5.82 -3.23 -1.24
CA ASP A 52 -5.56 -4.67 -1.16
C ASP A 52 -5.07 -5.20 -2.50
N GLU A 53 -5.78 -4.85 -3.56
CA GLU A 53 -5.41 -5.32 -4.89
C GLU A 53 -4.06 -4.74 -5.33
N PHE A 54 -3.87 -3.44 -5.13
CA PHE A 54 -2.63 -2.79 -5.53
C PHE A 54 -1.43 -3.34 -4.76
N LEU A 55 -1.55 -3.42 -3.43
CA LEU A 55 -0.44 -3.83 -2.59
C LEU A 55 -0.11 -5.31 -2.74
N THR A 56 -1.12 -6.16 -2.88
CA THR A 56 -0.88 -7.60 -3.02
C THR A 56 0.01 -7.87 -4.23
N HIS A 57 -0.33 -7.28 -5.37
CA HIS A 57 0.47 -7.47 -6.57
C HIS A 57 1.84 -6.82 -6.46
N LEU A 58 1.90 -5.62 -5.87
CA LEU A 58 3.16 -4.90 -5.74
C LEU A 58 4.12 -5.64 -4.81
N ALA A 59 3.62 -6.12 -3.68
CA ALA A 59 4.44 -6.83 -2.70
C ALA A 59 4.99 -8.13 -3.30
N GLU A 60 4.19 -8.81 -4.11
CA GLU A 60 4.63 -10.01 -4.79
C GLU A 60 5.73 -9.70 -5.79
N TYR A 61 5.54 -8.66 -6.58
CA TYR A 61 6.50 -8.26 -7.60
C TYR A 61 7.84 -7.86 -6.97
N PHE A 62 7.83 -7.26 -5.80
CA PHE A 62 9.05 -6.83 -5.10
C PHE A 62 9.51 -7.79 -4.01
N ALA A 63 8.91 -8.97 -3.92
CA ALA A 63 9.25 -9.97 -2.90
C ALA A 63 9.21 -9.38 -1.49
N GLY A 64 8.20 -8.57 -1.21
CA GLY A 64 8.00 -7.95 0.08
C GLY A 64 8.83 -6.70 0.35
N ARG A 65 9.68 -6.29 -0.58
CA ARG A 65 10.54 -5.12 -0.38
C ARG A 65 9.80 -3.83 -0.71
N VAL A 66 8.70 -3.61 -0.02
CA VAL A 66 7.84 -2.43 -0.15
C VAL A 66 7.73 -1.78 1.22
N GLU A 67 7.84 -0.47 1.24
CA GLU A 67 7.68 0.30 2.48
C GLU A 67 6.55 1.30 2.32
N LEU A 68 5.62 1.31 3.27
CA LEU A 68 4.55 2.30 3.29
C LEU A 68 5.03 3.47 4.15
N LEU A 69 5.17 4.65 3.55
CA LEU A 69 5.63 5.81 4.29
C LEU A 69 4.56 6.26 5.29
N PRO A 70 4.95 6.77 6.46
CA PRO A 70 3.98 7.20 7.47
C PRO A 70 3.04 8.27 6.92
N THR A 71 1.78 8.22 7.36
CA THR A 71 0.77 9.16 6.92
C THR A 71 -0.20 9.44 8.04
N GLU A 72 -0.79 10.64 8.00
CA GLU A 72 -1.87 11.01 8.92
C GLU A 72 -3.24 10.78 8.30
N ASN A 73 -3.31 10.26 7.09
CA ASN A 73 -4.57 10.03 6.39
C ASN A 73 -5.42 9.01 7.15
N ALA A 74 -6.61 9.44 7.59
CA ALA A 74 -7.46 8.60 8.44
C ALA A 74 -7.92 7.33 7.73
N SER A 75 -8.22 7.42 6.42
CA SER A 75 -8.67 6.24 5.69
C SER A 75 -7.55 5.20 5.58
N VAL A 76 -6.31 5.65 5.38
CA VAL A 76 -5.17 4.75 5.31
C VAL A 76 -4.93 4.11 6.68
N ARG A 77 -4.85 4.93 7.73
CA ARG A 77 -4.57 4.42 9.07
C ARG A 77 -5.62 3.42 9.54
N ALA A 78 -6.88 3.64 9.15
CA ALA A 78 -7.96 2.74 9.52
C ALA A 78 -7.92 1.41 8.77
N MET A 79 -7.50 1.42 7.52
CA MET A 79 -7.55 0.20 6.70
C MET A 79 -6.37 -0.75 6.93
N LEU A 80 -5.20 -0.24 7.34
CA LEU A 80 -4.02 -1.09 7.43
C LEU A 80 -4.19 -2.28 8.38
N PRO A 81 -4.70 -2.08 9.61
CA PRO A 81 -4.93 -3.25 10.47
C PRO A 81 -5.97 -4.21 9.93
N ILE A 82 -6.99 -3.69 9.23
CA ILE A 82 -8.01 -4.54 8.62
C ILE A 82 -7.39 -5.44 7.56
N LEU A 83 -6.55 -4.86 6.70
CA LEU A 83 -5.92 -5.62 5.63
C LEU A 83 -4.89 -6.62 6.14
N ALA A 84 -4.27 -6.34 7.28
CA ALA A 84 -3.25 -7.22 7.83
C ALA A 84 -3.82 -8.45 8.53
N LYS A 85 -5.10 -8.42 8.86
CA LYS A 85 -5.71 -9.46 9.67
C LYS A 85 -5.69 -10.81 8.93
N GLU A 86 -5.18 -11.82 9.61
CA GLU A 86 -5.17 -13.21 9.11
C GLU A 86 -4.50 -13.35 7.74
N ARG A 87 -3.49 -12.54 7.50
CA ARG A 87 -2.80 -12.53 6.22
C ARG A 87 -1.39 -13.09 6.36
N ASN A 88 -0.96 -13.91 5.40
CA ASN A 88 0.38 -14.50 5.45
C ASN A 88 1.10 -14.48 4.10
N ASP A 89 0.72 -13.59 3.19
CA ASP A 89 1.39 -13.43 1.90
C ASP A 89 2.52 -12.40 1.98
N ALA A 90 3.10 -12.05 0.84
CA ALA A 90 4.19 -11.07 0.80
C ALA A 90 3.77 -9.70 1.34
N ALA A 91 2.49 -9.34 1.18
CA ALA A 91 1.98 -8.07 1.67
C ALA A 91 1.87 -8.06 3.20
N ALA A 92 1.80 -9.23 3.84
CA ALA A 92 1.65 -9.29 5.30
C ALA A 92 2.79 -8.57 6.02
N GLY A 93 4.02 -8.83 5.62
CA GLY A 93 5.18 -8.19 6.23
C GLY A 93 5.19 -6.69 6.00
N VAL A 94 4.81 -6.26 4.79
CA VAL A 94 4.72 -4.83 4.48
C VAL A 94 3.73 -4.14 5.42
N LEU A 95 2.56 -4.74 5.57
CA LEU A 95 1.51 -4.17 6.42
C LEU A 95 1.92 -4.15 7.89
N GLN A 96 2.55 -5.22 8.37
CA GLN A 96 2.97 -5.28 9.76
C GLN A 96 4.04 -4.24 10.08
N ARG A 97 5.00 -4.03 9.17
CA ARG A 97 6.01 -3.01 9.39
C ARG A 97 5.38 -1.61 9.44
N ALA A 98 4.41 -1.36 8.56
CA ALA A 98 3.73 -0.07 8.54
C ALA A 98 2.91 0.15 9.81
N ILE A 99 2.19 -0.88 10.25
CA ILE A 99 1.38 -0.81 11.47
C ILE A 99 2.26 -0.49 12.67
N THR A 100 3.40 -1.16 12.76
CA THR A 100 4.35 -0.93 13.85
C THR A 100 4.93 0.49 13.78
N ALA A 101 5.36 0.90 12.58
CA ALA A 101 5.98 2.22 12.40
C ALA A 101 5.00 3.35 12.70
N MET A 102 3.72 3.17 12.37
CA MET A 102 2.70 4.19 12.60
C MET A 102 1.97 4.00 13.92
N ASN A 103 2.34 2.99 14.68
CA ASN A 103 1.77 2.71 16.02
C ASN A 103 0.26 2.49 15.96
N LEU A 104 -0.17 1.64 15.01
CA LEU A 104 -1.59 1.39 14.78
C LEU A 104 -2.12 0.13 15.46
N ALA A 105 -1.23 -0.71 15.93
CA ALA A 105 -1.61 -2.01 16.45
C ALA A 105 -2.06 -1.97 17.89
N LYS A 106 -2.71 -1.38 18.42
CA LYS A 106 -2.99 -1.29 19.75
C LYS A 106 -4.04 -1.88 20.39
N GLU A 107 -4.24 -2.15 20.30
CA GLU A 107 -4.98 -2.56 20.74
C GLU A 107 -5.16 -3.07 21.28
N SER A 108 -5.32 -3.24 21.61
CA SER A 108 -5.69 -3.88 22.01
C SER A 108 -5.96 -4.18 22.65
#